data_3e3c724d179c74e51b239ecaed850232
#
_entry.id   3e3c724d179c74e51b239ecaed850232
#
_cell.length_a   1.000
_cell.length_b   1.000
_cell.length_c   1.000
_cell.angle_alpha   90.00
_cell.angle_beta   90.00
_cell.angle_gamma   90.00
#
_symmetry.space_group_name_H-M   'P 1'
#
loop_
_entity.id
_entity.type
_entity.pdbx_description
1 polymer ?
#
loop_
_entity_poly.entity_id
_entity_poly.type
_entity_poly.pdbx_seq_one_letter_code
_entity_poly.pdbx_strand_id
1 'polypeptide(L)'
;MRSDQQQAINRLAGTSATAFLCAVLCVYPLYIDKFSNLGVTKFTGCFTLFLLFLLWLVACTAIGARAPRPRNANAGRDVTLWGVLAFAGTSLISTFTSLSPTASTWGLGGYYGGLMLVLFTAAGYWAVRSYLDLENLDFVFWVLGITTSIVAVLYVLNIFNIDLIGAYADTAVVERAQFFSTLGQKDFNGCFFSVALPIVFYQFLNAKDTRNAVWTGIPAAFGALALAVVDSEALALGIGAAVMVLVCHKNFTTRHLRRAALISAAFFGWAAWMHYMRASVYTQGGTALLAKLG
;
A
#
# COMPACT_ATOMS: atom_id res chain seq x y z
N MET A 1 -2.21 -10.34 39.17
CA MET A 1 -1.13 -10.18 38.19
C MET A 1 -0.29 -8.98 38.59
N ARG A 2 1.05 -9.10 38.69
CA ARG A 2 1.92 -7.96 39.03
C ARG A 2 1.83 -6.93 37.89
N SER A 3 1.90 -5.63 38.21
CA SER A 3 1.83 -4.53 37.23
C SER A 3 2.78 -4.71 36.06
N ASP A 4 3.97 -5.23 36.32
CA ASP A 4 5.03 -5.44 35.34
C ASP A 4 4.69 -6.53 34.33
N GLN A 5 4.02 -7.61 34.76
CA GLN A 5 3.57 -8.67 33.88
C GLN A 5 2.47 -8.17 32.93
N GLN A 6 1.53 -7.38 33.45
CA GLN A 6 0.49 -6.78 32.62
C GLN A 6 1.06 -5.83 31.56
N GLN A 7 2.06 -5.03 31.95
CA GLN A 7 2.72 -4.12 31.03
C GLN A 7 3.51 -4.86 29.95
N ALA A 8 4.19 -5.96 30.31
CA ALA A 8 4.90 -6.79 29.34
C ALA A 8 3.95 -7.41 28.30
N ILE A 9 2.80 -7.94 28.74
CA ILE A 9 1.81 -8.54 27.84
C ILE A 9 1.20 -7.48 26.89
N ASN A 10 0.90 -6.30 27.41
CA ASN A 10 0.37 -5.21 26.58
C ASN A 10 1.41 -4.73 25.55
N ARG A 11 2.69 -4.63 25.93
CA ARG A 11 3.77 -4.33 24.97
C ARG A 11 3.90 -5.41 23.91
N LEU A 12 3.80 -6.68 24.29
CA LEU A 12 3.85 -7.79 23.34
C LEU A 12 2.72 -7.69 22.30
N ALA A 13 1.50 -7.41 22.74
CA ALA A 13 0.36 -7.21 21.84
C ALA A 13 0.58 -6.01 20.88
N GLY A 14 1.10 -4.90 21.41
CA GLY A 14 1.43 -3.70 20.62
C GLY A 14 2.52 -3.96 19.56
N THR A 15 3.60 -4.62 19.96
CA THR A 15 4.68 -5.01 19.04
C THR A 15 4.18 -5.97 17.97
N SER A 16 3.29 -6.91 18.32
CA SER A 16 2.69 -7.84 17.39
C SER A 16 1.78 -7.12 16.37
N ALA A 17 1.03 -6.11 16.79
CA ALA A 17 0.21 -5.29 15.89
C ALA A 17 1.08 -4.49 14.91
N THR A 18 2.21 -3.95 15.38
CA THR A 18 3.20 -3.29 14.52
C THR A 18 3.81 -4.26 13.51
N ALA A 19 4.26 -5.43 13.96
CA ALA A 19 4.84 -6.46 13.10
C ALA A 19 3.84 -6.96 12.05
N PHE A 20 2.59 -7.18 12.45
CA PHE A 20 1.53 -7.56 11.53
C PHE A 20 1.29 -6.50 10.45
N LEU A 21 1.18 -5.22 10.84
CA LEU A 21 0.98 -4.14 9.88
C LEU A 21 2.15 -4.02 8.90
N CYS A 22 3.39 -4.10 9.39
CA CYS A 22 4.57 -4.14 8.55
C CYS A 22 4.58 -5.35 7.60
N ALA A 23 4.21 -6.52 8.09
CA ALA A 23 4.14 -7.73 7.28
C ALA A 23 3.09 -7.61 6.16
N VAL A 24 1.90 -7.06 6.45
CA VAL A 24 0.87 -6.81 5.42
C VAL A 24 1.36 -5.80 4.39
N LEU A 25 2.00 -4.71 4.82
CA LEU A 25 2.55 -3.69 3.93
C LEU A 25 3.69 -4.19 3.03
N CYS A 26 4.41 -5.23 3.44
CA CYS A 26 5.44 -5.89 2.63
C CYS A 26 4.88 -7.05 1.81
N VAL A 27 4.17 -7.98 2.45
CA VAL A 27 3.76 -9.24 1.82
C VAL A 27 2.75 -8.99 0.72
N TYR A 28 1.71 -8.19 0.97
CA TYR A 28 0.69 -7.95 -0.05
C TYR A 28 1.27 -7.33 -1.33
N PRO A 29 2.08 -6.24 -1.29
CA PRO A 29 2.66 -5.69 -2.49
C PRO A 29 3.75 -6.54 -3.12
N LEU A 30 4.61 -7.18 -2.33
CA LEU A 30 5.85 -7.80 -2.81
C LEU A 30 5.77 -9.32 -3.04
N TYR A 31 4.84 -10.02 -2.35
CA TYR A 31 4.75 -11.46 -2.47
C TYR A 31 4.17 -11.88 -3.83
N ILE A 32 4.97 -12.55 -4.62
CA ILE A 32 4.64 -13.04 -5.95
C ILE A 32 5.26 -14.42 -6.13
N ASP A 33 4.51 -15.34 -6.73
CA ASP A 33 5.03 -16.62 -7.22
C ASP A 33 5.23 -16.49 -8.74
N LYS A 34 4.14 -16.51 -9.50
CA LYS A 34 4.10 -16.26 -10.93
C LYS A 34 2.91 -15.38 -11.27
N PHE A 35 2.95 -14.72 -12.42
CA PHE A 35 1.84 -13.88 -12.84
C PHE A 35 0.51 -14.65 -12.92
N SER A 36 0.53 -15.87 -13.45
CA SER A 36 -0.65 -16.73 -13.58
C SER A 36 -1.36 -17.03 -12.25
N ASN A 37 -0.63 -17.04 -11.13
CA ASN A 37 -1.15 -17.36 -9.80
C ASN A 37 -1.23 -16.13 -8.87
N LEU A 38 -1.05 -14.92 -9.39
CA LEU A 38 -0.88 -13.72 -8.60
C LEU A 38 -2.00 -13.49 -7.57
N GLY A 39 -3.26 -13.61 -7.99
CA GLY A 39 -4.42 -13.41 -7.12
C GLY A 39 -4.48 -14.43 -5.97
N VAL A 40 -4.27 -15.71 -6.29
CA VAL A 40 -4.27 -16.80 -5.29
C VAL A 40 -3.14 -16.61 -4.30
N THR A 41 -1.94 -16.33 -4.80
CA THR A 41 -0.73 -16.16 -3.98
C THR A 41 -0.89 -14.99 -2.99
N LYS A 42 -1.33 -13.83 -3.46
CA LYS A 42 -1.55 -12.67 -2.61
C LYS A 42 -2.66 -12.89 -1.60
N PHE A 43 -3.80 -13.43 -2.03
CA PHE A 43 -4.90 -13.73 -1.14
C PHE A 43 -4.48 -14.71 -0.04
N THR A 44 -3.86 -15.84 -0.41
CA THR A 44 -3.42 -16.86 0.55
C THR A 44 -2.40 -16.30 1.53
N GLY A 45 -1.40 -15.54 1.04
CA GLY A 45 -0.40 -14.92 1.89
C GLY A 45 -1.01 -13.94 2.90
N CYS A 46 -1.85 -13.02 2.44
CA CYS A 46 -2.51 -12.06 3.33
C CYS A 46 -3.50 -12.73 4.28
N PHE A 47 -4.30 -13.67 3.79
CA PHE A 47 -5.24 -14.42 4.62
C PHE A 47 -4.54 -15.16 5.74
N THR A 48 -3.43 -15.84 5.44
CA THR A 48 -2.61 -16.53 6.43
C THR A 48 -2.07 -15.57 7.48
N LEU A 49 -1.54 -14.40 7.07
CA LEU A 49 -1.06 -13.39 8.02
C LEU A 49 -2.18 -12.86 8.91
N PHE A 50 -3.35 -12.54 8.35
CA PHE A 50 -4.50 -12.09 9.14
C PHE A 50 -4.93 -13.16 10.14
N LEU A 51 -5.07 -14.40 9.70
CA LEU A 51 -5.49 -15.51 10.55
C LEU A 51 -4.50 -15.73 11.71
N LEU A 52 -3.21 -15.83 11.41
CA LEU A 52 -2.17 -16.01 12.42
C LEU A 52 -2.13 -14.86 13.42
N PHE A 53 -2.25 -13.62 12.94
CA PHE A 53 -2.28 -12.45 13.81
C PHE A 53 -3.52 -12.44 14.71
N LEU A 54 -4.70 -12.71 14.19
CA LEU A 54 -5.92 -12.74 15.00
C LEU A 54 -5.89 -13.86 16.04
N LEU A 55 -5.43 -15.06 15.67
CA LEU A 55 -5.24 -16.18 16.62
C LEU A 55 -4.23 -15.81 17.72
N TRP A 56 -3.12 -15.18 17.36
CA TRP A 56 -2.14 -14.69 18.30
C TRP A 56 -2.72 -13.64 19.25
N LEU A 57 -3.50 -12.72 18.72
CA LEU A 57 -4.15 -11.67 19.52
C LEU A 57 -5.18 -12.25 20.49
N VAL A 58 -5.93 -13.27 20.07
CA VAL A 58 -6.83 -14.04 20.97
C VAL A 58 -6.03 -14.70 22.10
N ALA A 59 -4.89 -15.31 21.78
CA ALA A 59 -4.00 -15.88 22.82
C ALA A 59 -3.48 -14.79 23.77
N CYS A 60 -3.03 -13.65 23.27
CA CYS A 60 -2.60 -12.52 24.10
C CYS A 60 -3.73 -12.01 25.01
N THR A 61 -4.96 -11.90 24.51
CA THR A 61 -6.10 -11.48 25.33
C THR A 61 -6.48 -12.52 26.37
N ALA A 62 -6.39 -13.81 26.04
CA ALA A 62 -6.63 -14.91 26.98
C ALA A 62 -5.64 -14.91 28.18
N ILE A 63 -4.38 -14.52 27.94
CA ILE A 63 -3.38 -14.37 29.01
C ILE A 63 -3.44 -13.00 29.70
N GLY A 64 -4.40 -12.14 29.31
CA GLY A 64 -4.70 -10.89 30.00
C GLY A 64 -4.23 -9.62 29.30
N ALA A 65 -3.88 -9.66 28.00
CA ALA A 65 -3.62 -8.43 27.26
C ALA A 65 -4.87 -7.55 27.28
N ARG A 66 -4.67 -6.27 27.54
CA ARG A 66 -5.74 -5.27 27.52
C ARG A 66 -5.37 -4.22 26.49
N ALA A 67 -6.32 -3.93 25.60
CA ALA A 67 -6.18 -2.80 24.70
C ALA A 67 -5.89 -1.54 25.52
N PRO A 68 -4.84 -0.77 25.20
CA PRO A 68 -4.63 0.51 25.86
C PRO A 68 -5.90 1.34 25.64
N ARG A 69 -6.42 1.93 26.73
CA ARG A 69 -7.61 2.78 26.64
C ARG A 69 -7.35 3.85 25.57
N PRO A 70 -8.25 4.05 24.61
CA PRO A 70 -8.06 5.11 23.63
C PRO A 70 -7.83 6.42 24.37
N ARG A 71 -6.72 7.10 24.04
CA ARG A 71 -6.28 8.36 24.68
C ARG A 71 -7.33 9.47 24.65
N ASN A 72 -8.31 9.36 23.75
CA ASN A 72 -9.49 10.18 23.67
C ASN A 72 -10.72 9.34 24.07
N ALA A 73 -11.26 9.61 25.25
CA ALA A 73 -12.46 8.97 25.81
C ALA A 73 -13.77 9.17 24.96
N ASN A 74 -13.68 9.78 23.81
CA ASN A 74 -14.79 9.98 22.87
C ASN A 74 -14.94 8.79 21.90
N ALA A 75 -14.86 7.55 22.40
CA ALA A 75 -15.05 6.34 21.58
C ALA A 75 -16.38 6.32 20.79
N GLY A 76 -17.39 7.06 21.22
CA GLY A 76 -18.67 7.21 20.50
C GLY A 76 -18.60 8.10 19.24
N ARG A 77 -17.49 8.82 19.01
CA ARG A 77 -17.31 9.72 17.86
C ARG A 77 -16.28 9.22 16.84
N ASP A 78 -15.90 7.95 16.89
CA ASP A 78 -14.96 7.40 15.92
C ASP A 78 -15.65 7.10 14.59
N VAL A 79 -15.74 8.11 13.75
CA VAL A 79 -16.39 8.04 12.44
C VAL A 79 -15.75 6.95 11.56
N THR A 80 -14.43 6.77 11.66
CA THR A 80 -13.72 5.76 10.85
C THR A 80 -14.11 4.34 11.25
N LEU A 81 -14.17 4.06 12.55
CA LEU A 81 -14.62 2.73 13.03
C LEU A 81 -16.06 2.45 12.62
N TRP A 82 -16.94 3.43 12.77
CA TRP A 82 -18.34 3.29 12.33
C TRP A 82 -18.44 3.09 10.82
N GLY A 83 -17.61 3.76 10.03
CA GLY A 83 -17.53 3.55 8.58
C GLY A 83 -17.09 2.13 8.22
N VAL A 84 -16.07 1.60 8.89
CA VAL A 84 -15.60 0.21 8.68
C VAL A 84 -16.68 -0.81 9.08
N LEU A 85 -17.33 -0.62 10.21
CA LEU A 85 -18.40 -1.50 10.67
C LEU A 85 -19.63 -1.45 9.75
N ALA A 86 -20.02 -0.26 9.28
CA ALA A 86 -21.11 -0.08 8.33
C ALA A 86 -20.78 -0.77 6.99
N PHE A 87 -19.57 -0.62 6.49
CA PHE A 87 -19.13 -1.29 5.26
C PHE A 87 -19.14 -2.82 5.41
N ALA A 88 -18.63 -3.34 6.52
CA ALA A 88 -18.66 -4.78 6.80
C ALA A 88 -20.10 -5.30 6.94
N GLY A 89 -20.97 -4.55 7.62
CA GLY A 89 -22.38 -4.90 7.79
C GLY A 89 -23.15 -4.90 6.46
N THR A 90 -22.97 -3.89 5.63
CA THR A 90 -23.61 -3.83 4.29
C THR A 90 -23.09 -4.94 3.38
N SER A 91 -21.80 -5.26 3.43
CA SER A 91 -21.19 -6.37 2.69
C SER A 91 -21.77 -7.71 3.13
N LEU A 92 -21.99 -7.90 4.44
CA LEU A 92 -22.62 -9.08 4.98
C LEU A 92 -24.07 -9.24 4.47
N ILE A 93 -24.88 -8.19 4.57
CA ILE A 93 -26.27 -8.18 4.08
C ILE A 93 -26.28 -8.48 2.57
N SER A 94 -25.45 -7.81 1.79
CA SER A 94 -25.33 -8.02 0.33
C SER A 94 -24.99 -9.47 -0.02
N THR A 95 -24.14 -10.12 0.78
CA THR A 95 -23.76 -11.52 0.55
C THR A 95 -24.94 -12.47 0.77
N PHE A 96 -25.73 -12.24 1.81
CA PHE A 96 -26.94 -13.06 2.09
C PHE A 96 -28.03 -12.89 1.04
N THR A 97 -28.12 -11.72 0.42
CA THR A 97 -29.13 -11.42 -0.63
C THR A 97 -28.59 -11.69 -2.04
N SER A 98 -27.36 -12.18 -2.16
CA SER A 98 -26.71 -12.45 -3.44
C SER A 98 -27.32 -13.68 -4.16
N LEU A 99 -27.35 -13.61 -5.50
CA LEU A 99 -27.71 -14.76 -6.35
C LEU A 99 -26.68 -15.90 -6.25
N SER A 100 -25.43 -15.60 -5.87
CA SER A 100 -24.37 -16.57 -5.66
C SER A 100 -23.63 -16.31 -4.34
N PRO A 101 -24.18 -16.81 -3.20
CA PRO A 101 -23.58 -16.56 -1.88
C PRO A 101 -22.14 -17.03 -1.76
N THR A 102 -21.79 -18.15 -2.39
CA THR A 102 -20.41 -18.67 -2.39
C THR A 102 -19.44 -17.71 -3.08
N ALA A 103 -19.78 -17.22 -4.28
CA ALA A 103 -18.95 -16.24 -4.99
C ALA A 103 -18.90 -14.90 -4.24
N SER A 104 -19.96 -14.46 -3.60
CA SER A 104 -19.98 -13.25 -2.77
C SER A 104 -19.17 -13.40 -1.48
N THR A 105 -19.08 -14.61 -0.92
CA THR A 105 -18.28 -14.88 0.28
C THR A 105 -16.77 -14.86 -0.02
N TRP A 106 -16.35 -15.57 -1.05
CA TRP A 106 -14.92 -15.72 -1.37
C TRP A 106 -14.42 -14.77 -2.45
N GLY A 107 -15.31 -14.20 -3.24
CA GLY A 107 -15.00 -13.45 -4.45
C GLY A 107 -14.92 -14.33 -5.69
N LEU A 108 -14.82 -13.70 -6.86
CA LEU A 108 -14.57 -14.40 -8.10
C LEU A 108 -13.15 -14.98 -8.11
N GLY A 109 -13.01 -16.15 -8.71
CA GLY A 109 -11.70 -16.81 -8.84
C GLY A 109 -10.65 -15.88 -9.48
N GLY A 110 -9.51 -15.77 -8.82
CA GLY A 110 -8.42 -14.87 -9.20
C GLY A 110 -8.43 -13.49 -8.51
N TYR A 111 -9.58 -12.96 -8.09
CA TYR A 111 -9.67 -11.64 -7.43
C TYR A 111 -9.89 -11.71 -5.92
N TYR A 112 -10.58 -12.72 -5.43
CA TYR A 112 -10.82 -12.98 -4.00
C TYR A 112 -11.31 -11.77 -3.18
N GLY A 113 -12.03 -10.84 -3.82
CA GLY A 113 -12.56 -9.61 -3.20
C GLY A 113 -13.89 -9.78 -2.47
N GLY A 114 -14.17 -10.98 -1.92
CA GLY A 114 -15.45 -11.29 -1.27
C GLY A 114 -15.55 -10.85 0.19
N LEU A 115 -16.67 -11.21 0.83
CA LEU A 115 -16.98 -10.88 2.23
C LEU A 115 -15.85 -11.25 3.19
N MET A 116 -15.16 -12.39 2.98
CA MET A 116 -14.09 -12.84 3.87
C MET A 116 -12.96 -11.83 3.93
N LEU A 117 -12.55 -11.25 2.79
CA LEU A 117 -11.53 -10.20 2.77
C LEU A 117 -11.98 -8.96 3.55
N VAL A 118 -13.24 -8.54 3.39
CA VAL A 118 -13.83 -7.40 4.11
C VAL A 118 -13.82 -7.64 5.61
N LEU A 119 -14.25 -8.81 6.08
CA LEU A 119 -14.28 -9.14 7.50
C LEU A 119 -12.89 -9.21 8.12
N PHE A 120 -11.93 -9.84 7.42
CA PHE A 120 -10.54 -9.89 7.88
C PHE A 120 -9.91 -8.51 7.95
N THR A 121 -10.14 -7.68 6.93
CA THR A 121 -9.63 -6.29 6.91
C THR A 121 -10.25 -5.47 8.04
N ALA A 122 -11.56 -5.60 8.30
CA ALA A 122 -12.23 -4.91 9.39
C ALA A 122 -11.71 -5.38 10.77
N ALA A 123 -11.52 -6.68 10.96
CA ALA A 123 -10.96 -7.24 12.20
C ALA A 123 -9.49 -6.81 12.37
N GLY A 124 -8.69 -6.85 11.33
CA GLY A 124 -7.30 -6.36 11.33
C GLY A 124 -7.22 -4.87 11.65
N TYR A 125 -8.07 -4.05 11.03
CA TYR A 125 -8.18 -2.62 11.34
C TYR A 125 -8.49 -2.38 12.82
N TRP A 126 -9.51 -3.07 13.33
CA TRP A 126 -9.87 -2.97 14.75
C TRP A 126 -8.71 -3.37 15.67
N ALA A 127 -8.04 -4.47 15.36
CA ALA A 127 -6.93 -4.99 16.15
C ALA A 127 -5.73 -4.04 16.14
N VAL A 128 -5.31 -3.58 14.96
CA VAL A 128 -4.21 -2.61 14.81
C VAL A 128 -4.54 -1.32 15.55
N ARG A 129 -5.73 -0.77 15.34
CA ARG A 129 -6.19 0.45 16.01
C ARG A 129 -6.19 0.33 17.53
N SER A 130 -6.53 -0.86 18.05
CA SER A 130 -6.65 -1.11 19.49
C SER A 130 -5.31 -1.31 20.19
N TYR A 131 -4.31 -1.86 19.50
CA TYR A 131 -3.06 -2.30 20.10
C TYR A 131 -1.82 -1.61 19.55
N LEU A 132 -1.88 -0.97 18.36
CA LEU A 132 -0.72 -0.32 17.76
C LEU A 132 -0.23 0.82 18.65
N ASP A 133 1.05 0.79 18.99
CA ASP A 133 1.71 1.90 19.66
C ASP A 133 2.08 2.97 18.66
N LEU A 134 1.65 4.21 18.92
CA LEU A 134 1.92 5.36 18.05
C LEU A 134 3.42 5.68 17.95
N GLU A 135 4.23 5.28 18.92
CA GLU A 135 5.68 5.43 18.87
C GLU A 135 6.32 4.62 17.73
N ASN A 136 5.66 3.54 17.31
CA ASN A 136 6.11 2.67 16.22
C ASN A 136 5.64 3.11 14.83
N LEU A 137 4.82 4.16 14.70
CA LEU A 137 4.31 4.62 13.41
C LEU A 137 5.41 5.04 12.44
N ASP A 138 6.46 5.68 12.92
CA ASP A 138 7.60 6.08 12.08
C ASP A 138 8.26 4.86 11.44
N PHE A 139 8.38 3.75 12.18
CA PHE A 139 8.90 2.49 11.65
C PHE A 139 7.97 1.88 10.59
N VAL A 140 6.67 1.84 10.85
CA VAL A 140 5.67 1.35 9.89
C VAL A 140 5.72 2.16 8.58
N PHE A 141 5.81 3.47 8.68
CA PHE A 141 5.91 4.34 7.51
C PHE A 141 7.24 4.15 6.76
N TRP A 142 8.33 3.88 7.48
CA TRP A 142 9.60 3.55 6.86
C TRP A 142 9.53 2.24 6.05
N VAL A 143 8.88 1.21 6.60
CA VAL A 143 8.60 -0.05 5.89
C VAL A 143 7.75 0.21 4.65
N LEU A 144 6.70 1.02 4.74
CA LEU A 144 5.88 1.41 3.59
C LEU A 144 6.73 2.12 2.53
N GLY A 145 7.64 3.00 2.94
CA GLY A 145 8.55 3.70 2.04
C GLY A 145 9.46 2.74 1.25
N ILE A 146 10.06 1.77 1.92
CA ILE A 146 10.89 0.74 1.27
C ILE A 146 10.04 -0.06 0.27
N THR A 147 8.88 -0.55 0.71
CA THR A 147 7.97 -1.31 -0.16
C THR A 147 7.56 -0.49 -1.39
N THR A 148 7.22 0.78 -1.19
CA THR A 148 6.88 1.71 -2.29
C THR A 148 8.03 1.85 -3.27
N SER A 149 9.27 1.97 -2.77
CA SER A 149 10.46 2.06 -3.62
C SER A 149 10.67 0.81 -4.47
N ILE A 150 10.55 -0.37 -3.86
CA ILE A 150 10.73 -1.64 -4.57
C ILE A 150 9.66 -1.81 -5.66
N VAL A 151 8.39 -1.62 -5.30
CA VAL A 151 7.27 -1.71 -6.26
C VAL A 151 7.44 -0.71 -7.40
N ALA A 152 7.84 0.54 -7.09
CA ALA A 152 8.04 1.59 -8.07
C ALA A 152 9.20 1.28 -9.03
N VAL A 153 10.33 0.80 -8.51
CA VAL A 153 11.49 0.41 -9.34
C VAL A 153 11.11 -0.73 -10.27
N LEU A 154 10.46 -1.79 -9.75
CA LEU A 154 10.00 -2.90 -10.58
C LEU A 154 8.99 -2.44 -11.63
N TYR A 155 8.07 -1.55 -11.26
CA TYR A 155 7.11 -0.97 -12.21
C TYR A 155 7.79 -0.23 -13.36
N VAL A 156 8.73 0.67 -13.03
CA VAL A 156 9.47 1.44 -14.05
C VAL A 156 10.32 0.52 -14.94
N LEU A 157 10.99 -0.49 -14.37
CA LEU A 157 11.78 -1.45 -15.14
C LEU A 157 10.90 -2.26 -16.11
N ASN A 158 9.71 -2.68 -15.67
CA ASN A 158 8.79 -3.43 -16.53
C ASN A 158 8.27 -2.60 -17.71
N ILE A 159 8.16 -1.26 -17.58
CA ILE A 159 7.83 -0.39 -18.72
C ILE A 159 8.87 -0.52 -19.85
N PHE A 160 10.14 -0.73 -19.47
CA PHE A 160 11.24 -0.97 -20.41
C PHE A 160 11.41 -2.46 -20.78
N ASN A 161 10.42 -3.32 -20.48
CA ASN A 161 10.46 -4.77 -20.67
C ASN A 161 11.59 -5.49 -19.89
N ILE A 162 12.08 -4.89 -18.83
CA ILE A 162 13.06 -5.51 -17.94
C ILE A 162 12.30 -6.22 -16.81
N ASP A 163 12.21 -7.54 -16.87
CA ASP A 163 11.63 -8.39 -15.84
C ASP A 163 12.73 -8.91 -14.90
N LEU A 164 13.08 -8.09 -13.90
CA LEU A 164 14.21 -8.37 -12.99
C LEU A 164 14.00 -9.64 -12.15
N ILE A 165 12.76 -9.99 -11.83
CA ILE A 165 12.41 -11.11 -10.95
C ILE A 165 11.83 -12.33 -11.69
N GLY A 166 11.73 -12.25 -13.03
CA GLY A 166 11.16 -13.33 -13.84
C GLY A 166 9.66 -13.58 -13.60
N ALA A 167 8.94 -12.60 -13.08
CA ALA A 167 7.53 -12.74 -12.71
C ALA A 167 6.61 -12.97 -13.92
N TYR A 168 7.02 -12.48 -15.08
CA TYR A 168 6.26 -12.53 -16.34
C TYR A 168 6.83 -13.48 -17.37
N ALA A 169 7.74 -14.39 -16.97
CA ALA A 169 8.39 -15.33 -17.88
C ALA A 169 7.38 -16.22 -18.63
N ASP A 170 6.29 -16.58 -17.97
CA ASP A 170 5.23 -17.45 -18.50
C ASP A 170 4.14 -16.66 -19.28
N THR A 171 4.27 -15.34 -19.40
CA THR A 171 3.24 -14.47 -20.01
C THR A 171 3.62 -14.11 -21.44
N ALA A 172 2.64 -14.11 -22.33
CA ALA A 172 2.86 -13.67 -23.72
C ALA A 172 3.33 -12.20 -23.78
N VAL A 173 4.23 -11.89 -24.72
CA VAL A 173 4.85 -10.56 -24.85
C VAL A 173 3.79 -9.44 -24.97
N VAL A 174 2.68 -9.72 -25.68
CA VAL A 174 1.57 -8.76 -25.84
C VAL A 174 0.86 -8.47 -24.52
N GLU A 175 0.75 -9.47 -23.63
CA GLU A 175 0.10 -9.32 -22.34
C GLU A 175 1.00 -8.60 -21.33
N ARG A 176 2.34 -8.73 -21.47
CA ARG A 176 3.31 -8.03 -20.60
C ARG A 176 3.14 -6.51 -20.59
N ALA A 177 2.61 -5.94 -21.68
CA ALA A 177 2.33 -4.51 -21.76
C ALA A 177 1.17 -4.04 -20.87
N GLN A 178 0.37 -4.98 -20.33
CA GLN A 178 -0.77 -4.66 -19.46
C GLN A 178 -0.47 -4.89 -17.98
N PHE A 179 0.57 -5.67 -17.68
CA PHE A 179 0.87 -6.14 -16.33
C PHE A 179 2.26 -5.71 -15.91
N PHE A 180 2.34 -5.07 -14.76
CA PHE A 180 3.57 -4.48 -14.27
C PHE A 180 3.78 -4.73 -12.79
N SER A 181 5.04 -4.79 -12.39
CA SER A 181 5.46 -4.93 -11.01
C SER A 181 4.89 -6.20 -10.36
N THR A 182 5.06 -6.32 -9.08
CA THR A 182 4.52 -7.42 -8.27
C THR A 182 3.02 -7.32 -8.00
N LEU A 183 2.38 -6.20 -8.33
CA LEU A 183 0.92 -6.02 -8.20
C LEU A 183 0.16 -6.49 -9.45
N GLY A 184 0.86 -6.72 -10.54
CA GLY A 184 0.37 -7.40 -11.73
C GLY A 184 -0.39 -6.53 -12.70
N GLN A 185 -1.21 -5.59 -12.28
CA GLN A 185 -2.03 -4.75 -13.15
C GLN A 185 -1.75 -3.27 -12.91
N LYS A 186 -1.79 -2.45 -13.98
CA LYS A 186 -1.55 -1.01 -13.90
C LYS A 186 -2.46 -0.30 -12.89
N ASP A 187 -3.75 -0.68 -12.86
CA ASP A 187 -4.72 -0.06 -11.96
C ASP A 187 -4.43 -0.37 -10.48
N PHE A 188 -4.02 -1.61 -10.17
CA PHE A 188 -3.62 -1.97 -8.80
C PHE A 188 -2.35 -1.23 -8.37
N ASN A 189 -1.39 -1.05 -9.27
CA ASN A 189 -0.22 -0.21 -9.02
C ASN A 189 -0.63 1.25 -8.77
N GLY A 190 -1.53 1.79 -9.61
CA GLY A 190 -2.07 3.14 -9.45
C GLY A 190 -2.77 3.32 -8.11
N CYS A 191 -3.64 2.40 -7.71
CA CYS A 191 -4.31 2.41 -6.41
C CYS A 191 -3.29 2.34 -5.25
N PHE A 192 -2.29 1.47 -5.34
CA PHE A 192 -1.24 1.38 -4.34
C PHE A 192 -0.47 2.69 -4.18
N PHE A 193 0.00 3.28 -5.29
CA PHE A 193 0.73 4.55 -5.24
C PHE A 193 -0.15 5.71 -4.76
N SER A 194 -1.45 5.71 -5.10
CA SER A 194 -2.39 6.74 -4.64
C SER A 194 -2.56 6.75 -3.13
N VAL A 195 -2.41 5.61 -2.46
CA VAL A 195 -2.47 5.48 -1.00
C VAL A 195 -1.10 5.69 -0.35
N ALA A 196 -0.05 5.06 -0.89
CA ALA A 196 1.28 5.06 -0.29
C ALA A 196 1.99 6.41 -0.45
N LEU A 197 1.87 7.04 -1.62
CA LEU A 197 2.64 8.24 -1.98
C LEU A 197 2.33 9.45 -1.10
N PRO A 198 1.08 9.77 -0.74
CA PRO A 198 0.79 10.87 0.18
C PRO A 198 1.46 10.70 1.54
N ILE A 199 1.53 9.47 2.06
CA ILE A 199 2.16 9.16 3.36
C ILE A 199 3.67 9.37 3.25
N VAL A 200 4.30 8.80 2.23
CA VAL A 200 5.74 8.90 1.98
C VAL A 200 6.13 10.35 1.67
N PHE A 201 5.30 11.06 0.92
CA PHE A 201 5.49 12.48 0.61
C PHE A 201 5.41 13.34 1.87
N TYR A 202 4.44 13.08 2.74
CA TYR A 202 4.33 13.76 4.04
C TYR A 202 5.59 13.55 4.90
N GLN A 203 6.13 12.32 4.96
CA GLN A 203 7.38 12.05 5.66
C GLN A 203 8.56 12.85 5.07
N PHE A 204 8.70 12.88 3.75
CA PHE A 204 9.74 13.65 3.07
C PHE A 204 9.63 15.15 3.38
N LEU A 205 8.43 15.71 3.32
CA LEU A 205 8.21 17.12 3.65
C LEU A 205 8.66 17.44 5.07
N ASN A 206 8.33 16.57 6.04
CA ASN A 206 8.58 16.79 7.47
C ASN A 206 9.95 16.28 7.97
N ALA A 207 10.79 15.75 7.11
CA ALA A 207 12.12 15.26 7.51
C ALA A 207 12.95 16.39 8.17
N LYS A 208 13.43 16.13 9.39
CA LYS A 208 14.09 17.15 10.22
C LYS A 208 15.50 17.50 9.73
N ASP A 209 16.23 16.51 9.29
CA ASP A 209 17.62 16.61 8.87
C ASP A 209 17.82 16.12 7.42
N THR A 210 19.01 16.35 6.87
CA THR A 210 19.35 15.98 5.50
C THR A 210 19.33 14.46 5.30
N ARG A 211 19.79 13.69 6.28
CA ARG A 211 19.83 12.23 6.19
C ARG A 211 18.42 11.67 6.08
N ASN A 212 17.52 12.09 6.96
CA ASN A 212 16.11 11.67 6.93
C ASN A 212 15.42 12.17 5.64
N ALA A 213 15.77 13.37 5.15
CA ALA A 213 15.24 13.87 3.89
C ALA A 213 15.66 13.02 2.68
N VAL A 214 16.89 12.52 2.67
CA VAL A 214 17.35 11.60 1.61
C VAL A 214 16.60 10.27 1.70
N TRP A 215 16.54 9.66 2.88
CA TRP A 215 15.89 8.36 3.06
C TRP A 215 14.39 8.37 2.76
N THR A 216 13.69 9.44 3.11
CA THR A 216 12.25 9.60 2.80
C THR A 216 12.03 10.16 1.40
N GLY A 217 12.99 10.88 0.85
CA GLY A 217 12.94 11.42 -0.50
C GLY A 217 13.09 10.38 -1.60
N ILE A 218 13.87 9.31 -1.35
CA ILE A 218 14.02 8.20 -2.30
C ILE A 218 12.68 7.54 -2.60
N PRO A 219 11.90 7.05 -1.62
CA PRO A 219 10.58 6.48 -1.88
C PRO A 219 9.59 7.48 -2.50
N ALA A 220 9.65 8.76 -2.08
CA ALA A 220 8.80 9.80 -2.64
C ALA A 220 9.10 10.03 -4.13
N ALA A 221 10.39 10.06 -4.51
CA ALA A 221 10.82 10.24 -5.89
C ALA A 221 10.44 9.02 -6.75
N PHE A 222 10.81 7.81 -6.34
CA PHE A 222 10.48 6.59 -7.10
C PHE A 222 8.97 6.39 -7.24
N GLY A 223 8.22 6.58 -6.16
CA GLY A 223 6.76 6.50 -6.22
C GLY A 223 6.16 7.56 -7.15
N ALA A 224 6.68 8.79 -7.15
CA ALA A 224 6.25 9.85 -8.05
C ALA A 224 6.56 9.51 -9.52
N LEU A 225 7.76 8.98 -9.80
CA LEU A 225 8.15 8.54 -11.15
C LEU A 225 7.25 7.39 -11.63
N ALA A 226 6.94 6.41 -10.78
CA ALA A 226 6.05 5.32 -11.12
C ALA A 226 4.62 5.83 -11.37
N LEU A 227 4.09 6.67 -10.48
CA LEU A 227 2.74 7.24 -10.63
C LEU A 227 2.59 8.08 -11.91
N ALA A 228 3.63 8.83 -12.30
CA ALA A 228 3.61 9.67 -13.49
C ALA A 228 3.42 8.88 -14.81
N VAL A 229 3.69 7.59 -14.80
CA VAL A 229 3.60 6.71 -15.98
C VAL A 229 2.49 5.66 -15.84
N VAL A 230 1.77 5.66 -14.72
CA VAL A 230 0.56 4.84 -14.56
C VAL A 230 -0.51 5.38 -15.50
N ASP A 231 -0.86 4.58 -16.49
CA ASP A 231 -1.93 4.87 -17.44
C ASP A 231 -3.27 4.40 -16.84
N SER A 232 -3.71 5.11 -15.79
CA SER A 232 -4.90 4.78 -15.02
C SER A 232 -5.50 6.05 -14.40
N GLU A 233 -6.82 6.03 -14.17
CA GLU A 233 -7.54 7.11 -13.47
C GLU A 233 -7.06 7.31 -12.01
N ALA A 234 -6.41 6.30 -11.43
CA ALA A 234 -5.77 6.38 -10.12
C ALA A 234 -4.70 7.49 -10.04
N LEU A 235 -4.14 7.92 -11.18
CA LEU A 235 -3.24 9.08 -11.27
C LEU A 235 -3.89 10.34 -10.67
N ALA A 236 -5.15 10.61 -11.02
CA ALA A 236 -5.89 11.78 -10.51
C ALA A 236 -6.08 11.70 -8.99
N LEU A 237 -6.38 10.52 -8.47
CA LEU A 237 -6.49 10.28 -7.03
C LEU A 237 -5.16 10.52 -6.30
N GLY A 238 -4.05 10.03 -6.84
CA GLY A 238 -2.72 10.21 -6.27
C GLY A 238 -2.30 11.68 -6.25
N ILE A 239 -2.52 12.41 -7.32
CA ILE A 239 -2.25 13.85 -7.40
C ILE A 239 -3.15 14.61 -6.41
N GLY A 240 -4.46 14.32 -6.38
CA GLY A 240 -5.41 14.93 -5.47
C GLY A 240 -5.01 14.73 -4.01
N ALA A 241 -4.63 13.51 -3.63
CA ALA A 241 -4.17 13.20 -2.28
C ALA A 241 -2.85 13.92 -1.93
N ALA A 242 -1.90 14.03 -2.85
CA ALA A 242 -0.66 14.80 -2.64
C ALA A 242 -0.94 16.30 -2.46
N VAL A 243 -1.85 16.88 -3.24
CA VAL A 243 -2.30 18.27 -3.08
C VAL A 243 -2.98 18.46 -1.72
N MET A 244 -3.84 17.52 -1.29
CA MET A 244 -4.44 17.57 0.04
C MET A 244 -3.40 17.59 1.16
N VAL A 245 -2.34 16.78 1.07
CA VAL A 245 -1.23 16.82 2.04
C VAL A 245 -0.61 18.22 2.11
N LEU A 246 -0.40 18.88 0.97
CA LEU A 246 0.14 20.23 0.94
C LEU A 246 -0.81 21.28 1.56
N VAL A 247 -2.09 21.20 1.20
CA VAL A 247 -3.12 22.19 1.67
C VAL A 247 -3.40 22.02 3.17
N CYS A 248 -3.46 20.78 3.66
CA CYS A 248 -3.74 20.49 5.06
C CYS A 248 -2.53 20.65 5.99
N HIS A 249 -1.35 20.95 5.45
CA HIS A 249 -0.14 21.09 6.26
C HIS A 249 -0.16 22.41 7.04
N LYS A 250 -0.32 22.34 8.37
CA LYS A 250 -0.53 23.49 9.25
C LYS A 250 0.64 24.48 9.31
N ASN A 251 1.88 23.99 9.14
CA ASN A 251 3.11 24.78 9.31
C ASN A 251 3.95 24.76 8.03
N PHE A 252 3.40 25.24 6.93
CA PHE A 252 4.09 25.22 5.64
C PHE A 252 5.24 26.25 5.61
N THR A 253 6.44 25.79 5.33
CA THR A 253 7.65 26.61 5.28
C THR A 253 8.29 26.57 3.89
N THR A 254 9.25 27.47 3.63
CA THR A 254 10.06 27.48 2.40
C THR A 254 10.76 26.13 2.14
N ARG A 255 11.12 25.41 3.20
CA ARG A 255 11.70 24.06 3.08
C ARG A 255 10.69 23.08 2.47
N HIS A 256 9.45 23.09 2.93
CA HIS A 256 8.39 22.25 2.40
C HIS A 256 8.12 22.59 0.93
N LEU A 257 8.07 23.89 0.60
CA LEU A 257 7.88 24.34 -0.78
C LEU A 257 9.02 23.84 -1.71
N ARG A 258 10.28 23.96 -1.29
CA ARG A 258 11.42 23.48 -2.08
C ARG A 258 11.35 21.96 -2.31
N ARG A 259 10.99 21.19 -1.28
CA ARG A 259 10.86 19.73 -1.38
C ARG A 259 9.68 19.33 -2.27
N ALA A 260 8.54 20.00 -2.13
CA ALA A 260 7.39 19.79 -3.00
C ALA A 260 7.72 20.13 -4.46
N ALA A 261 8.39 21.25 -4.71
CA ALA A 261 8.83 21.65 -6.04
C ALA A 261 9.80 20.63 -6.67
N LEU A 262 10.72 20.07 -5.87
CA LEU A 262 11.66 19.05 -6.35
C LEU A 262 10.91 17.77 -6.82
N ILE A 263 9.99 17.25 -6.02
CA ILE A 263 9.20 16.06 -6.38
C ILE A 263 8.28 16.37 -7.57
N SER A 264 7.65 17.56 -7.60
CA SER A 264 6.80 17.96 -8.73
C SER A 264 7.61 18.10 -10.01
N ALA A 265 8.79 18.69 -9.97
CA ALA A 265 9.68 18.80 -11.13
C ALA A 265 10.12 17.42 -11.65
N ALA A 266 10.46 16.49 -10.75
CA ALA A 266 10.77 15.11 -11.12
C ALA A 266 9.55 14.41 -11.76
N PHE A 267 8.37 14.56 -11.16
CA PHE A 267 7.13 13.98 -11.67
C PHE A 267 6.78 14.51 -13.07
N PHE A 268 6.66 15.81 -13.23
CA PHE A 268 6.26 16.39 -14.50
C PHE A 268 7.34 16.26 -15.59
N GLY A 269 8.63 16.39 -15.23
CA GLY A 269 9.73 16.17 -16.15
C GLY A 269 9.75 14.74 -16.68
N TRP A 270 9.58 13.76 -15.79
CA TRP A 270 9.51 12.36 -16.17
C TRP A 270 8.24 12.05 -16.98
N ALA A 271 7.08 12.55 -16.58
CA ALA A 271 5.83 12.38 -17.32
C ALA A 271 5.93 12.95 -18.76
N ALA A 272 6.50 14.14 -18.90
CA ALA A 272 6.72 14.76 -20.21
C ALA A 272 7.69 13.95 -21.07
N TRP A 273 8.81 13.48 -20.49
CA TRP A 273 9.77 12.65 -21.20
C TRP A 273 9.16 11.31 -21.63
N MET A 274 8.44 10.64 -20.75
CA MET A 274 7.77 9.37 -21.07
C MET A 274 6.66 9.55 -22.09
N HIS A 275 5.92 10.65 -22.06
CA HIS A 275 4.92 10.96 -23.08
C HIS A 275 5.57 11.15 -24.46
N TYR A 276 6.68 11.90 -24.52
CA TYR A 276 7.45 12.06 -25.75
C TYR A 276 7.99 10.73 -26.29
N MET A 277 8.55 9.89 -25.40
CA MET A 277 9.09 8.58 -25.75
C MET A 277 8.00 7.60 -26.20
N ARG A 278 6.84 7.58 -25.55
CA ARG A 278 5.68 6.76 -25.96
C ARG A 278 5.22 7.11 -27.39
N ALA A 279 5.12 8.39 -27.72
CA ALA A 279 4.76 8.82 -29.07
C ALA A 279 5.75 8.27 -30.12
N SER A 280 7.05 8.18 -29.81
CA SER A 280 8.06 7.62 -30.70
C SER A 280 8.01 6.08 -30.78
N VAL A 281 7.59 5.40 -29.72
CA VAL A 281 7.50 3.93 -29.65
C VAL A 281 6.28 3.41 -30.40
N TYR A 282 5.14 4.07 -30.27
CA TYR A 282 3.92 3.70 -31.02
C TYR A 282 4.08 3.85 -32.54
N THR A 283 4.94 4.78 -32.99
CA THR A 283 5.20 4.99 -34.42
C THR A 283 6.23 4.04 -35.02
N GLN A 284 7.08 3.37 -34.23
CA GLN A 284 8.23 2.60 -34.72
C GLN A 284 8.27 1.13 -34.25
N GLY A 285 7.33 0.69 -33.41
CA GLY A 285 7.38 -0.64 -32.77
C GLY A 285 8.37 -0.70 -31.59
N GLY A 286 8.04 -1.50 -30.57
CA GLY A 286 8.73 -1.49 -29.26
C GLY A 286 10.24 -1.80 -29.25
N THR A 287 10.83 -2.27 -30.36
CA THR A 287 12.27 -2.49 -30.56
C THR A 287 13.06 -1.19 -30.73
N ALA A 288 12.40 -0.09 -31.13
CA ALA A 288 13.07 1.19 -31.40
C ALA A 288 13.41 1.98 -30.12
N LEU A 289 12.79 1.67 -28.97
CA LEU A 289 13.14 2.33 -27.72
C LEU A 289 14.53 1.91 -27.23
N LEU A 290 14.83 0.62 -27.30
CA LEU A 290 16.15 0.08 -26.92
C LEU A 290 17.25 0.55 -27.89
N ALA A 291 16.95 0.70 -29.18
CA ALA A 291 17.89 1.22 -30.19
C ALA A 291 18.18 2.73 -30.04
N LYS A 292 17.35 3.50 -29.33
CA LYS A 292 17.60 4.93 -29.06
C LYS A 292 18.31 5.18 -27.73
N LEU A 293 18.39 4.16 -26.85
CA LEU A 293 19.05 4.25 -25.55
C LEU A 293 20.46 3.63 -25.55
N GLY A 294 20.86 2.94 -26.61
CA GLY A 294 22.22 2.47 -26.89
C GLY A 294 22.87 3.27 -28.00
#